data_015be8b85885d6ac70b666eaeec2d40e
#
_entry.id   015be8b85885d6ac70b666eaeec2d40e
#
_cell.length_a   1.000
_cell.length_b   1.000
_cell.length_c   1.000
_cell.angle_alpha   90.00
_cell.angle_beta   90.00
_cell.angle_gamma   90.00
#
_symmetry.space_group_name_H-M   'P 1'
#
loop_
_entity.id
_entity.type
_entity.pdbx_description
1 polymer ?
#
loop_
_entity_poly.entity_id
_entity_poly.type
_entity_poly.pdbx_seq_one_letter_code
_entity_poly.pdbx_strand_id
1 'polypeptide(L)'
;FIGSGLETWFTNNLNHIPVFEQLGVSPFYEGMPASAKLAAIGFMLFGCGTEMAGITVSRGIVKWFKGREMALAMGSEMALARLGVATCMIFSPFVAKFGGVVSVSRSVAFGVVLLCIAMIMLVVYFFMDKKLDEQTGEAEEKDEPFKLSDLGQILTSSGFWLVSLLCVLYYSAIFPFQKYAVNMLQCNLTFTEVPADSFWGSQSVTYIQYVIMLFVAATAFLFNFMKQKAVKFFVLALSIAGLVTYCYMGYMRQSAESIFAVFPLLAVGITPVLGNYVDHKGKAASMLVLGSILLIACHLTFAFVLPEFKGSQVGGVIVAYLTILVLGASFSLVPASLWPSVPKLVDAKVIGSA
;
A
#
# COMPACT_ATOMS: atom_id res chain seq x y z
N PHE A 1 24.42 8.09 -5.88
CA PHE A 1 25.79 8.06 -6.43
C PHE A 1 26.18 9.38 -7.12
N ILE A 2 25.68 10.48 -6.61
CA ILE A 2 26.13 11.80 -7.00
C ILE A 2 27.39 12.06 -6.19
N GLY A 3 28.50 12.41 -6.85
CA GLY A 3 29.78 12.61 -6.18
C GLY A 3 29.71 13.67 -5.07
N SER A 4 30.58 13.55 -4.08
CA SER A 4 30.57 14.37 -2.85
C SER A 4 30.50 15.89 -3.08
N GLY A 5 30.99 16.39 -4.21
CA GLY A 5 30.91 17.79 -4.59
C GLY A 5 29.51 18.27 -4.94
N LEU A 6 28.72 17.47 -5.65
CA LEU A 6 27.31 17.77 -5.98
C LEU A 6 26.44 17.72 -4.74
N GLU A 7 26.69 16.79 -3.84
CA GLU A 7 26.03 16.63 -2.56
C GLU A 7 26.22 17.85 -1.67
N THR A 8 27.45 18.35 -1.57
CA THR A 8 27.79 19.55 -0.82
C THR A 8 27.17 20.80 -1.45
N TRP A 9 27.21 20.91 -2.79
CA TRP A 9 26.62 22.03 -3.51
C TRP A 9 25.09 22.09 -3.30
N PHE A 10 24.39 20.97 -3.43
CA PHE A 10 22.94 20.90 -3.18
C PHE A 10 22.59 21.25 -1.74
N THR A 11 23.35 20.77 -0.77
CA THR A 11 23.10 21.04 0.64
C THR A 11 23.27 22.52 0.96
N ASN A 12 24.34 23.13 0.46
CA ASN A 12 24.59 24.57 0.70
C ASN A 12 23.56 25.45 0.03
N ASN A 13 23.13 25.14 -1.19
CA ASN A 13 22.18 25.98 -1.92
C ASN A 13 20.71 25.78 -1.47
N LEU A 14 20.32 24.60 -1.00
CA LEU A 14 18.97 24.37 -0.49
C LEU A 14 18.67 25.11 0.81
N ASN A 15 19.69 25.33 1.64
CA ASN A 15 19.53 26.09 2.88
C ASN A 15 19.41 27.60 2.62
N HIS A 16 19.81 28.07 1.43
CA HIS A 16 19.79 29.50 1.05
C HIS A 16 18.71 29.82 0.01
N ILE A 17 17.63 29.04 -0.05
CA ILE A 17 16.48 29.41 -0.89
C ILE A 17 15.81 30.65 -0.27
N PRO A 18 15.71 31.79 -1.00
CA PRO A 18 15.25 33.07 -0.45
C PRO A 18 13.88 33.02 0.24
N VAL A 19 12.98 32.13 -0.21
CA VAL A 19 11.66 31.96 0.40
C VAL A 19 11.77 31.41 1.82
N PHE A 20 12.67 30.47 2.07
CA PHE A 20 12.86 29.87 3.39
C PHE A 20 13.62 30.79 4.33
N GLU A 21 14.60 31.57 3.82
CA GLU A 21 15.28 32.58 4.59
C GLU A 21 14.32 33.69 5.04
N GLN A 22 13.41 34.15 4.16
CA GLN A 22 12.42 35.17 4.50
C GLN A 22 11.39 34.69 5.54
N LEU A 23 11.07 33.40 5.53
CA LEU A 23 10.15 32.79 6.48
C LEU A 23 10.83 32.39 7.81
N GLY A 24 12.16 32.48 7.89
CA GLY A 24 12.95 32.09 9.08
C GLY A 24 12.86 30.59 9.37
N VAL A 25 12.52 29.79 8.35
CA VAL A 25 12.30 28.32 8.48
C VAL A 25 13.32 27.59 7.63
N SER A 26 14.12 26.70 8.24
CA SER A 26 14.95 25.77 7.51
C SER A 26 14.09 24.57 7.07
N PRO A 27 14.05 24.20 5.77
CA PRO A 27 13.29 23.06 5.29
C PRO A 27 13.84 21.72 5.81
N PHE A 28 15.07 21.73 6.34
CA PHE A 28 15.73 20.55 6.88
C PHE A 28 16.32 20.84 8.25
N TYR A 29 16.29 19.82 9.12
CA TYR A 29 16.97 19.89 10.42
C TYR A 29 18.48 20.11 10.23
N GLU A 30 19.07 21.07 10.95
CA GLU A 30 20.48 21.47 10.77
C GLU A 30 21.49 20.32 10.92
N GLY A 31 21.20 19.34 11.78
CA GLY A 31 22.02 18.15 11.97
C GLY A 31 21.82 17.04 10.93
N MET A 32 20.95 17.23 9.92
CA MET A 32 20.66 16.17 8.94
C MET A 32 21.79 16.04 7.92
N PRO A 33 22.36 14.83 7.69
CA PRO A 33 23.38 14.61 6.69
C PRO A 33 22.92 14.99 5.28
N ALA A 34 23.84 15.44 4.42
CA ALA A 34 23.55 15.83 3.04
C ALA A 34 22.86 14.71 2.23
N SER A 35 23.30 13.45 2.41
CA SER A 35 22.71 12.27 1.80
C SER A 35 21.23 12.09 2.19
N ALA A 36 20.88 12.35 3.44
CA ALA A 36 19.50 12.27 3.92
C ALA A 36 18.63 13.39 3.35
N LYS A 37 19.16 14.61 3.18
CA LYS A 37 18.46 15.73 2.53
C LYS A 37 18.12 15.41 1.07
N LEU A 38 19.09 14.88 0.31
CA LEU A 38 18.89 14.45 -1.07
C LEU A 38 17.89 13.29 -1.17
N ALA A 39 17.98 12.32 -0.26
CA ALA A 39 17.03 11.22 -0.19
C ALA A 39 15.60 11.73 0.11
N ALA A 40 15.45 12.72 0.97
CA ALA A 40 14.14 13.32 1.28
C ALA A 40 13.53 14.02 0.06
N ILE A 41 14.34 14.75 -0.72
CA ILE A 41 13.88 15.38 -1.98
C ILE A 41 13.48 14.31 -3.00
N GLY A 42 14.31 13.30 -3.18
CA GLY A 42 13.99 12.17 -4.08
C GLY A 42 12.69 11.46 -3.66
N PHE A 43 12.48 11.27 -2.36
CA PHE A 43 11.26 10.67 -1.84
C PHE A 43 10.03 11.55 -2.01
N MET A 44 10.18 12.87 -1.91
CA MET A 44 9.12 13.83 -2.21
C MET A 44 8.68 13.76 -3.67
N LEU A 45 9.64 13.74 -4.61
CA LEU A 45 9.35 13.59 -6.04
C LEU A 45 8.70 12.24 -6.35
N PHE A 46 9.19 11.17 -5.72
CA PHE A 46 8.59 9.83 -5.83
C PHE A 46 7.14 9.84 -5.32
N GLY A 47 6.87 10.50 -4.18
CA GLY A 47 5.52 10.63 -3.62
C GLY A 47 4.56 11.33 -4.59
N CYS A 48 4.96 12.47 -5.17
CA CYS A 48 4.17 13.16 -6.19
C CYS A 48 3.87 12.25 -7.39
N GLY A 49 4.89 11.52 -7.89
CA GLY A 49 4.72 10.59 -9.00
C GLY A 49 3.76 9.44 -8.69
N THR A 50 3.82 8.91 -7.47
CA THR A 50 2.94 7.81 -7.02
C THR A 50 1.48 8.24 -6.99
N GLU A 51 1.17 9.43 -6.45
CA GLU A 51 -0.20 9.95 -6.41
C GLU A 51 -0.74 10.23 -7.82
N MET A 52 0.08 10.84 -8.68
CA MET A 52 -0.30 11.07 -10.09
C MET A 52 -0.58 9.75 -10.82
N ALA A 53 0.25 8.74 -10.62
CA ALA A 53 0.05 7.42 -11.23
C ALA A 53 -1.24 6.75 -10.71
N GLY A 54 -1.52 6.82 -9.41
CA GLY A 54 -2.74 6.27 -8.81
C GLY A 54 -4.00 6.89 -9.40
N ILE A 55 -4.06 8.22 -9.50
CA ILE A 55 -5.19 8.93 -10.11
C ILE A 55 -5.35 8.55 -11.59
N THR A 56 -4.26 8.49 -12.34
CA THR A 56 -4.28 8.16 -13.77
C THR A 56 -4.78 6.73 -14.02
N VAL A 57 -4.31 5.76 -13.23
CA VAL A 57 -4.73 4.36 -13.34
C VAL A 57 -6.22 4.22 -12.99
N SER A 58 -6.67 4.84 -11.91
CA SER A 58 -8.09 4.81 -11.51
C SER A 58 -8.99 5.44 -12.56
N ARG A 59 -8.61 6.58 -13.17
CA ARG A 59 -9.34 7.18 -14.29
C ARG A 59 -9.36 6.25 -15.51
N GLY A 60 -8.23 5.63 -15.84
CA GLY A 60 -8.14 4.66 -16.93
C GLY A 60 -9.11 3.49 -16.72
N ILE A 61 -9.16 2.92 -15.51
CA ILE A 61 -10.09 1.84 -15.18
C ILE A 61 -11.55 2.28 -15.36
N VAL A 62 -11.90 3.46 -14.87
CA VAL A 62 -13.27 4.01 -15.03
C VAL A 62 -13.63 4.13 -16.51
N LYS A 63 -12.72 4.64 -17.34
CA LYS A 63 -12.92 4.81 -18.79
C LYS A 63 -13.11 3.47 -19.50
N TRP A 64 -12.24 2.50 -19.26
CA TRP A 64 -12.26 1.21 -19.94
C TRP A 64 -13.39 0.28 -19.50
N PHE A 65 -13.85 0.42 -18.25
CA PHE A 65 -14.90 -0.42 -17.64
C PHE A 65 -16.22 0.32 -17.42
N LYS A 66 -16.44 1.46 -18.10
CA LYS A 66 -17.67 2.24 -18.02
C LYS A 66 -18.89 1.33 -18.32
N GLY A 67 -19.75 1.14 -17.31
CA GLY A 67 -20.95 0.31 -17.43
C GLY A 67 -20.74 -1.21 -17.34
N ARG A 68 -19.53 -1.68 -17.07
CA ARG A 68 -19.20 -3.12 -16.92
C ARG A 68 -18.25 -3.33 -15.74
N GLU A 69 -18.59 -4.20 -14.81
CA GLU A 69 -17.70 -4.78 -13.79
C GLU A 69 -16.67 -3.82 -13.15
N MET A 70 -17.00 -2.53 -13.04
CA MET A 70 -16.09 -1.47 -12.56
C MET A 70 -15.56 -1.76 -11.16
N ALA A 71 -16.43 -2.21 -10.26
CA ALA A 71 -16.02 -2.53 -8.88
C ALA A 71 -15.02 -3.68 -8.83
N LEU A 72 -15.20 -4.69 -9.69
CA LEU A 72 -14.26 -5.79 -9.82
C LEU A 72 -12.90 -5.31 -10.34
N ALA A 73 -12.89 -4.41 -11.33
CA ALA A 73 -11.66 -3.87 -11.91
C ALA A 73 -10.91 -3.01 -10.88
N MET A 74 -11.58 -2.10 -10.18
CA MET A 74 -10.99 -1.29 -9.10
C MET A 74 -10.54 -2.14 -7.91
N GLY A 75 -11.34 -3.14 -7.52
CA GLY A 75 -10.96 -4.10 -6.47
C GLY A 75 -9.73 -4.92 -6.84
N SER A 76 -9.59 -5.27 -8.12
CA SER A 76 -8.42 -5.98 -8.65
C SER A 76 -7.17 -5.10 -8.64
N GLU A 77 -7.27 -3.84 -9.02
CA GLU A 77 -6.20 -2.84 -8.92
C GLU A 77 -5.68 -2.75 -7.48
N MET A 78 -6.59 -2.54 -6.53
CA MET A 78 -6.24 -2.46 -5.12
C MET A 78 -5.61 -3.74 -4.59
N ALA A 79 -6.10 -4.91 -5.00
CA ALA A 79 -5.53 -6.19 -4.62
C ALA A 79 -4.09 -6.36 -5.13
N LEU A 80 -3.83 -6.02 -6.41
CA LEU A 80 -2.49 -6.07 -6.99
C LEU A 80 -1.54 -5.06 -6.33
N ALA A 81 -2.01 -3.86 -5.99
CA ALA A 81 -1.23 -2.89 -5.24
C ALA A 81 -0.82 -3.44 -3.86
N ARG A 82 -1.71 -4.14 -3.14
CA ARG A 82 -1.40 -4.79 -1.85
C ARG A 82 -0.43 -5.96 -2.00
N LEU A 83 -0.55 -6.72 -3.08
CA LEU A 83 0.42 -7.75 -3.40
C LEU A 83 1.82 -7.15 -3.62
N GLY A 84 1.92 -6.01 -4.31
CA GLY A 84 3.17 -5.27 -4.48
C GLY A 84 3.80 -4.88 -3.14
N VAL A 85 3.00 -4.38 -2.17
CA VAL A 85 3.48 -4.04 -0.82
C VAL A 85 3.97 -5.28 -0.07
N ALA A 86 3.22 -6.38 -0.08
CA ALA A 86 3.64 -7.63 0.56
C ALA A 86 4.95 -8.17 -0.03
N THR A 87 5.06 -8.14 -1.36
CA THR A 87 6.25 -8.53 -2.10
C THR A 87 7.46 -7.68 -1.71
N CYS A 88 7.30 -6.37 -1.65
CA CYS A 88 8.36 -5.45 -1.28
C CYS A 88 8.90 -5.72 0.14
N MET A 89 8.02 -5.97 1.10
CA MET A 89 8.43 -6.23 2.50
C MET A 89 9.33 -7.44 2.65
N ILE A 90 9.10 -8.50 1.87
CA ILE A 90 9.90 -9.74 1.96
C ILE A 90 11.09 -9.68 1.03
N PHE A 91 10.90 -9.18 -0.20
CA PHE A 91 11.93 -9.24 -1.23
C PHE A 91 13.01 -8.18 -1.09
N SER A 92 12.67 -6.99 -0.58
CA SER A 92 13.62 -5.90 -0.43
C SER A 92 14.81 -6.23 0.50
N PRO A 93 14.62 -6.83 1.69
CA PRO A 93 15.72 -7.29 2.53
C PRO A 93 16.56 -8.40 1.86
N PHE A 94 15.93 -9.26 1.07
CA PHE A 94 16.65 -10.31 0.31
C PHE A 94 17.57 -9.71 -0.74
N VAL A 95 17.07 -8.75 -1.54
CA VAL A 95 17.89 -8.05 -2.55
C VAL A 95 19.02 -7.26 -1.90
N ALA A 96 18.78 -6.64 -0.74
CA ALA A 96 19.81 -5.92 0.01
C ALA A 96 20.98 -6.82 0.41
N LYS A 97 20.71 -8.08 0.76
CA LYS A 97 21.71 -9.08 1.20
C LYS A 97 22.37 -9.84 0.04
N PHE A 98 21.89 -9.69 -1.18
CA PHE A 98 22.40 -10.41 -2.34
C PHE A 98 23.87 -10.08 -2.58
N GLY A 99 24.71 -11.12 -2.77
CA GLY A 99 26.14 -10.97 -2.98
C GLY A 99 26.98 -10.84 -1.69
N GLY A 100 26.43 -11.19 -0.53
CA GLY A 100 27.18 -11.34 0.74
C GLY A 100 27.44 -10.04 1.51
N VAL A 101 27.29 -8.87 0.89
CA VAL A 101 27.41 -7.56 1.55
C VAL A 101 26.06 -6.87 1.56
N VAL A 102 25.59 -6.44 2.73
CA VAL A 102 24.33 -5.73 2.86
C VAL A 102 24.42 -4.34 2.22
N SER A 103 23.55 -4.08 1.24
CA SER A 103 23.49 -2.77 0.57
C SER A 103 22.04 -2.35 0.32
N VAL A 104 21.60 -1.31 1.01
CA VAL A 104 20.28 -0.71 0.83
C VAL A 104 20.12 -0.15 -0.60
N SER A 105 21.19 0.38 -1.17
CA SER A 105 21.18 0.91 -2.54
C SER A 105 20.79 -0.13 -3.60
N ARG A 106 21.06 -1.42 -3.37
CA ARG A 106 20.62 -2.49 -4.28
C ARG A 106 19.09 -2.64 -4.31
N SER A 107 18.45 -2.58 -3.15
CA SER A 107 16.98 -2.64 -3.08
C SER A 107 16.35 -1.45 -3.77
N VAL A 108 16.92 -0.26 -3.61
CA VAL A 108 16.46 0.95 -4.30
C VAL A 108 16.66 0.83 -5.81
N ALA A 109 17.85 0.37 -6.26
CA ALA A 109 18.15 0.16 -7.68
C ALA A 109 17.20 -0.86 -8.32
N PHE A 110 16.87 -1.94 -7.60
CA PHE A 110 15.88 -2.92 -8.05
C PHE A 110 14.49 -2.28 -8.22
N GLY A 111 14.08 -1.42 -7.29
CA GLY A 111 12.85 -0.62 -7.41
C GLY A 111 12.84 0.26 -8.68
N VAL A 112 13.98 0.89 -9.01
CA VAL A 112 14.12 1.69 -10.24
C VAL A 112 13.94 0.83 -11.49
N VAL A 113 14.49 -0.39 -11.53
CA VAL A 113 14.28 -1.32 -12.66
C VAL A 113 12.80 -1.65 -12.82
N LEU A 114 12.08 -1.92 -11.73
CA LEU A 114 10.63 -2.16 -11.79
C LEU A 114 9.85 -0.94 -12.29
N LEU A 115 10.25 0.27 -11.88
CA LEU A 115 9.66 1.52 -12.38
C LEU A 115 9.91 1.73 -13.88
N CYS A 116 11.09 1.37 -14.39
CA CYS A 116 11.37 1.41 -15.82
C CYS A 116 10.45 0.45 -16.61
N ILE A 117 10.23 -0.75 -16.09
CA ILE A 117 9.28 -1.71 -16.67
C ILE A 117 7.86 -1.14 -16.65
N ALA A 118 7.43 -0.57 -15.52
CA ALA A 118 6.13 0.07 -15.40
C ALA A 118 5.96 1.23 -16.40
N MET A 119 7.01 2.04 -16.62
CA MET A 119 6.99 3.12 -17.61
C MET A 119 6.79 2.59 -19.03
N ILE A 120 7.44 1.48 -19.39
CA ILE A 120 7.21 0.82 -20.70
C ILE A 120 5.75 0.39 -20.83
N MET A 121 5.18 -0.20 -19.79
CA MET A 121 3.77 -0.60 -19.80
C MET A 121 2.81 0.58 -19.91
N LEU A 122 3.11 1.71 -19.27
CA LEU A 122 2.35 2.95 -19.41
C LEU A 122 2.41 3.52 -20.85
N VAL A 123 3.55 3.42 -21.52
CA VAL A 123 3.67 3.82 -22.93
C VAL A 123 2.79 2.92 -23.81
N VAL A 124 2.79 1.61 -23.58
CA VAL A 124 1.89 0.68 -24.30
C VAL A 124 0.43 1.04 -24.04
N TYR A 125 0.08 1.29 -22.76
CA TYR A 125 -1.27 1.73 -22.38
C TYR A 125 -1.67 3.02 -23.10
N PHE A 126 -0.79 4.01 -23.22
CA PHE A 126 -1.07 5.26 -23.93
C PHE A 126 -1.50 5.03 -25.38
N PHE A 127 -0.82 4.14 -26.10
CA PHE A 127 -1.22 3.81 -27.48
C PHE A 127 -2.55 3.05 -27.55
N MET A 128 -2.80 2.17 -26.58
CA MET A 128 -4.08 1.46 -26.49
C MET A 128 -5.23 2.41 -26.17
N ASP A 129 -5.02 3.35 -25.26
CA ASP A 129 -6.02 4.33 -24.83
C ASP A 129 -6.39 5.28 -25.99
N LYS A 130 -5.38 5.77 -26.74
CA LYS A 130 -5.60 6.55 -27.95
C LYS A 130 -6.43 5.79 -28.99
N LYS A 131 -6.15 4.51 -29.19
CA LYS A 131 -6.93 3.66 -30.11
C LYS A 131 -8.37 3.46 -29.62
N LEU A 132 -8.60 3.39 -28.33
CA LEU A 132 -9.94 3.33 -27.75
C LEU A 132 -10.71 4.62 -28.04
N ASP A 133 -10.10 5.80 -27.85
CA ASP A 133 -10.72 7.09 -28.14
C ASP A 133 -11.13 7.22 -29.62
N GLU A 134 -10.28 6.75 -30.53
CA GLU A 134 -10.60 6.71 -31.97
C GLU A 134 -11.78 5.77 -32.29
N GLN A 135 -11.96 4.69 -31.54
CA GLN A 135 -13.04 3.71 -31.75
C GLN A 135 -14.37 4.13 -31.14
N THR A 136 -14.34 4.82 -29.99
CA THR A 136 -15.54 5.24 -29.25
C THR A 136 -16.06 6.60 -29.67
N GLY A 137 -15.27 7.39 -30.41
CA GLY A 137 -15.60 8.77 -30.77
C GLY A 137 -15.49 9.75 -29.60
N GLU A 138 -15.04 9.29 -28.44
CA GLU A 138 -14.88 10.13 -27.22
C GLU A 138 -13.73 11.15 -27.36
N ALA A 139 -12.92 11.07 -28.43
CA ALA A 139 -11.90 12.07 -28.74
C ALA A 139 -12.46 13.49 -28.97
N GLU A 140 -13.78 13.62 -29.19
CA GLU A 140 -14.46 14.90 -29.34
C GLU A 140 -15.06 15.46 -28.04
N GLU A 141 -15.32 14.66 -27.02
CA GLU A 141 -15.67 15.15 -25.70
C GLU A 141 -14.41 15.68 -25.00
N LYS A 142 -14.06 16.94 -25.28
CA LYS A 142 -13.03 17.65 -24.50
C LYS A 142 -13.48 17.67 -23.04
N ASP A 143 -12.73 17.00 -22.18
CA ASP A 143 -12.82 17.21 -20.73
C ASP A 143 -12.88 18.74 -20.49
N GLU A 144 -13.89 19.25 -19.82
CA GLU A 144 -13.94 20.67 -19.48
C GLU A 144 -12.66 21.03 -18.73
N PRO A 145 -11.93 22.08 -19.17
CA PRO A 145 -10.67 22.44 -18.51
C PRO A 145 -10.98 22.81 -17.05
N PHE A 146 -10.12 22.35 -16.15
CA PHE A 146 -10.20 22.67 -14.73
C PHE A 146 -10.37 24.19 -14.54
N LYS A 147 -11.41 24.59 -13.84
CA LYS A 147 -11.68 25.99 -13.48
C LYS A 147 -11.45 26.15 -11.98
N LEU A 148 -10.76 27.19 -11.59
CA LEU A 148 -10.56 27.56 -10.17
C LEU A 148 -11.90 27.77 -9.42
N SER A 149 -12.99 28.08 -10.14
CA SER A 149 -14.36 28.15 -9.60
C SER A 149 -14.85 26.78 -9.09
N ASP A 150 -14.39 25.68 -9.69
CA ASP A 150 -14.81 24.32 -9.31
C ASP A 150 -14.24 23.96 -7.94
N LEU A 151 -13.02 24.43 -7.66
CA LEU A 151 -12.40 24.30 -6.34
C LEU A 151 -13.23 25.02 -5.25
N GLY A 152 -13.80 26.18 -5.57
CA GLY A 152 -14.69 26.91 -4.67
C GLY A 152 -15.95 26.11 -4.32
N GLN A 153 -16.56 25.42 -5.29
CA GLN A 153 -17.73 24.58 -5.07
C GLN A 153 -17.42 23.36 -4.20
N ILE A 154 -16.27 22.72 -4.42
CA ILE A 154 -15.80 21.57 -3.64
C ILE A 154 -15.55 21.99 -2.20
N LEU A 155 -14.84 23.12 -1.98
CA LEU A 155 -14.49 23.63 -0.65
C LEU A 155 -15.69 24.12 0.16
N THR A 156 -16.83 24.42 -0.47
CA THR A 156 -18.08 24.78 0.23
C THR A 156 -18.91 23.56 0.63
N SER A 157 -18.59 22.37 0.11
CA SER A 157 -19.32 21.14 0.42
C SER A 157 -18.92 20.58 1.80
N SER A 158 -19.87 20.53 2.74
CA SER A 158 -19.67 19.90 4.05
C SER A 158 -19.36 18.39 3.94
N GLY A 159 -19.97 17.71 2.97
CA GLY A 159 -19.70 16.29 2.68
C GLY A 159 -18.27 16.05 2.27
N PHE A 160 -17.71 16.91 1.42
CA PHE A 160 -16.29 16.84 1.02
C PHE A 160 -15.37 16.98 2.24
N TRP A 161 -15.60 17.95 3.12
CA TRP A 161 -14.77 18.13 4.31
C TRP A 161 -14.83 16.96 5.28
N LEU A 162 -16.00 16.36 5.48
CA LEU A 162 -16.15 15.19 6.34
C LEU A 162 -15.37 13.99 5.80
N VAL A 163 -15.46 13.72 4.50
CA VAL A 163 -14.73 12.62 3.86
C VAL A 163 -13.24 12.88 3.82
N SER A 164 -12.84 14.11 3.51
CA SER A 164 -11.42 14.51 3.52
C SER A 164 -10.82 14.40 4.91
N LEU A 165 -11.51 14.86 5.95
CA LEU A 165 -11.07 14.72 7.34
C LEU A 165 -10.95 13.26 7.75
N LEU A 166 -11.93 12.42 7.41
CA LEU A 166 -11.87 10.99 7.66
C LEU A 166 -10.66 10.36 6.96
N CYS A 167 -10.41 10.72 5.70
CA CYS A 167 -9.27 10.27 4.93
C CYS A 167 -7.96 10.65 5.62
N VAL A 168 -7.79 11.93 5.99
CA VAL A 168 -6.59 12.43 6.68
C VAL A 168 -6.37 11.69 8.00
N LEU A 169 -7.38 11.59 8.86
CA LEU A 169 -7.27 10.94 10.16
C LEU A 169 -6.96 9.45 10.04
N TYR A 170 -7.61 8.78 9.09
CA TYR A 170 -7.39 7.35 8.86
C TYR A 170 -5.99 7.06 8.34
N TYR A 171 -5.55 7.74 7.29
CA TYR A 171 -4.24 7.50 6.70
C TYR A 171 -3.09 8.01 7.56
N SER A 172 -3.31 9.04 8.40
CA SER A 172 -2.32 9.48 9.39
C SER A 172 -2.05 8.45 10.48
N ALA A 173 -2.99 7.56 10.76
CA ALA A 173 -2.77 6.43 11.66
C ALA A 173 -2.05 5.26 10.97
N ILE A 174 -2.41 4.97 9.71
CA ILE A 174 -1.92 3.78 9.00
C ILE A 174 -0.52 3.96 8.42
N PHE A 175 -0.23 5.06 7.74
CA PHE A 175 1.04 5.20 7.02
C PHE A 175 2.26 5.27 7.95
N PRO A 176 2.26 6.05 9.04
CA PRO A 176 3.36 6.00 9.99
C PRO A 176 3.49 4.61 10.63
N PHE A 177 2.38 3.97 10.97
CA PHE A 177 2.40 2.61 11.51
C PHE A 177 3.08 1.64 10.54
N GLN A 178 2.72 1.63 9.26
CA GLN A 178 3.35 0.76 8.25
C GLN A 178 4.86 0.98 8.14
N LYS A 179 5.32 2.23 8.29
CA LYS A 179 6.75 2.56 8.23
C LYS A 179 7.55 1.97 9.40
N TYR A 180 6.94 1.96 10.58
CA TYR A 180 7.61 1.55 11.82
C TYR A 180 7.19 0.17 12.33
N ALA A 181 6.22 -0.49 11.70
CA ALA A 181 5.64 -1.75 12.18
C ALA A 181 6.68 -2.87 12.35
N VAL A 182 7.60 -3.01 11.39
CA VAL A 182 8.65 -4.04 11.49
C VAL A 182 9.56 -3.75 12.68
N ASN A 183 9.98 -2.49 12.87
CA ASN A 183 10.79 -2.10 14.02
C ASN A 183 10.02 -2.31 15.34
N MET A 184 8.75 -1.93 15.37
CA MET A 184 7.88 -2.16 16.54
C MET A 184 7.81 -3.65 16.89
N LEU A 185 7.66 -4.54 15.92
CA LEU A 185 7.66 -5.98 16.16
C LEU A 185 9.03 -6.45 16.67
N GLN A 186 10.13 -5.96 16.10
CA GLN A 186 11.50 -6.28 16.55
C GLN A 186 11.76 -5.83 17.98
N CYS A 187 11.20 -4.70 18.42
CA CYS A 187 11.36 -4.19 19.79
C CYS A 187 10.49 -4.92 20.82
N ASN A 188 9.33 -5.44 20.40
CA ASN A 188 8.35 -6.04 21.32
C ASN A 188 8.33 -7.58 21.30
N LEU A 189 8.88 -8.20 20.27
CA LEU A 189 9.00 -9.66 20.17
C LEU A 189 10.45 -10.09 20.43
N THR A 190 10.62 -11.19 21.13
CA THR A 190 11.94 -11.78 21.34
C THR A 190 12.26 -12.70 20.18
N PHE A 191 13.00 -12.18 19.19
CA PHE A 191 13.51 -12.98 18.09
C PHE A 191 14.84 -13.61 18.45
N THR A 192 14.99 -14.91 18.13
CA THR A 192 16.25 -15.64 18.23
C THR A 192 16.93 -15.63 16.87
N GLU A 193 18.25 -15.50 16.84
CA GLU A 193 19.01 -15.64 15.59
C GLU A 193 18.84 -17.05 15.03
N VAL A 194 18.38 -17.14 13.79
CA VAL A 194 18.27 -18.40 13.06
C VAL A 194 19.56 -18.58 12.24
N PRO A 195 20.37 -19.61 12.54
CA PRO A 195 21.63 -19.81 11.84
C PRO A 195 21.41 -19.97 10.34
N ALA A 196 22.28 -19.33 9.52
CA ALA A 196 22.15 -19.33 8.06
C ALA A 196 22.33 -20.72 7.44
N ASP A 197 23.06 -21.60 8.11
CA ASP A 197 23.28 -23.01 7.76
C ASP A 197 22.12 -23.93 8.16
N SER A 198 21.19 -23.43 8.99
CA SER A 198 19.99 -24.17 9.35
C SER A 198 18.97 -24.20 8.19
N PHE A 199 18.09 -25.21 8.21
CA PHE A 199 17.00 -25.30 7.23
C PHE A 199 16.21 -23.99 7.13
N TRP A 200 15.79 -23.43 8.28
CA TRP A 200 14.95 -22.22 8.33
C TRP A 200 15.70 -20.92 7.98
N GLY A 201 17.02 -20.87 8.16
CA GLY A 201 17.86 -19.74 7.79
C GLY A 201 18.27 -19.73 6.32
N SER A 202 18.10 -20.84 5.62
CA SER A 202 18.57 -21.03 4.25
C SER A 202 17.84 -20.13 3.23
N GLN A 203 18.54 -19.78 2.15
CA GLN A 203 17.94 -19.03 1.03
C GLN A 203 16.82 -19.83 0.35
N SER A 204 16.94 -21.14 0.28
CA SER A 204 15.92 -22.00 -0.33
C SER A 204 14.56 -21.85 0.37
N VAL A 205 14.55 -21.78 1.70
CA VAL A 205 13.31 -21.55 2.46
C VAL A 205 12.75 -20.16 2.22
N THR A 206 13.59 -19.16 1.96
CA THR A 206 13.13 -17.82 1.54
C THR A 206 12.34 -17.90 0.23
N TYR A 207 12.86 -18.61 -0.76
CA TYR A 207 12.16 -18.82 -2.04
C TYR A 207 10.86 -19.59 -1.86
N ILE A 208 10.85 -20.64 -1.04
CA ILE A 208 9.63 -21.40 -0.74
C ILE A 208 8.57 -20.50 -0.09
N GLN A 209 8.96 -19.70 0.89
CA GLN A 209 8.05 -18.74 1.53
C GLN A 209 7.47 -17.74 0.53
N TYR A 210 8.29 -17.31 -0.44
CA TYR A 210 7.87 -16.43 -1.52
C TYR A 210 6.82 -17.08 -2.42
N VAL A 211 7.08 -18.33 -2.83
CA VAL A 211 6.13 -19.11 -3.65
C VAL A 211 4.81 -19.31 -2.90
N ILE A 212 4.87 -19.61 -1.60
CA ILE A 212 3.65 -19.75 -0.77
C ILE A 212 2.91 -18.42 -0.69
N MET A 213 3.60 -17.30 -0.52
CA MET A 213 2.97 -15.99 -0.51
C MET A 213 2.23 -15.70 -1.82
N LEU A 214 2.88 -15.93 -2.96
CA LEU A 214 2.26 -15.76 -4.28
C LEU A 214 1.08 -16.71 -4.49
N PHE A 215 1.19 -17.95 -4.00
CA PHE A 215 0.11 -18.93 -4.03
C PHE A 215 -1.10 -18.45 -3.22
N VAL A 216 -0.87 -17.95 -2.00
CA VAL A 216 -1.95 -17.39 -1.15
C VAL A 216 -2.60 -16.19 -1.82
N ALA A 217 -1.80 -15.28 -2.37
CA ALA A 217 -2.31 -14.12 -3.07
C ALA A 217 -3.13 -14.52 -4.31
N ALA A 218 -2.63 -15.44 -5.12
CA ALA A 218 -3.31 -15.93 -6.32
C ALA A 218 -4.64 -16.62 -5.96
N THR A 219 -4.64 -17.52 -4.99
CA THR A 219 -5.86 -18.22 -4.56
C THR A 219 -6.88 -17.29 -3.92
N ALA A 220 -6.44 -16.32 -3.09
CA ALA A 220 -7.30 -15.31 -2.50
C ALA A 220 -7.91 -14.38 -3.58
N PHE A 221 -7.14 -14.03 -4.60
CA PHE A 221 -7.62 -13.24 -5.73
C PHE A 221 -8.62 -14.04 -6.58
N LEU A 222 -8.26 -15.26 -6.97
CA LEU A 222 -9.10 -16.15 -7.78
C LEU A 222 -10.44 -16.47 -7.12
N PHE A 223 -10.49 -16.51 -5.79
CA PHE A 223 -11.72 -16.71 -5.02
C PHE A 223 -12.86 -15.78 -5.47
N ASN A 224 -12.52 -14.54 -5.86
CA ASN A 224 -13.50 -13.54 -6.27
C ASN A 224 -14.17 -13.86 -7.62
N PHE A 225 -13.48 -14.61 -8.48
CA PHE A 225 -13.97 -14.96 -9.83
C PHE A 225 -14.68 -16.31 -9.89
N MET A 226 -14.64 -17.10 -8.81
CA MET A 226 -15.26 -18.43 -8.79
C MET A 226 -16.78 -18.31 -8.66
N LYS A 227 -17.51 -18.93 -9.62
CA LYS A 227 -18.99 -18.96 -9.63
C LYS A 227 -19.55 -20.18 -8.88
N GLN A 228 -18.89 -21.32 -8.99
CA GLN A 228 -19.34 -22.57 -8.36
C GLN A 228 -19.02 -22.59 -6.87
N LYS A 229 -20.02 -22.83 -6.03
CA LYS A 229 -19.88 -22.82 -4.56
C LYS A 229 -18.83 -23.82 -4.04
N ALA A 230 -18.79 -25.04 -4.59
CA ALA A 230 -17.83 -26.07 -4.18
C ALA A 230 -16.39 -25.66 -4.50
N VAL A 231 -16.13 -25.11 -5.71
CA VAL A 231 -14.81 -24.63 -6.13
C VAL A 231 -14.41 -23.43 -5.26
N LYS A 232 -15.34 -22.52 -5.00
CA LYS A 232 -15.12 -21.35 -4.14
C LYS A 232 -14.69 -21.76 -2.73
N PHE A 233 -15.37 -22.74 -2.13
CA PHE A 233 -15.01 -23.27 -0.82
C PHE A 233 -13.64 -23.95 -0.83
N PHE A 234 -13.34 -24.73 -1.86
CA PHE A 234 -12.04 -25.39 -2.02
C PHE A 234 -10.90 -24.37 -2.15
N VAL A 235 -11.07 -23.35 -2.99
CA VAL A 235 -10.08 -22.27 -3.15
C VAL A 235 -9.87 -21.49 -1.85
N LEU A 236 -10.94 -21.22 -1.10
CA LEU A 236 -10.85 -20.59 0.22
C LEU A 236 -10.05 -21.45 1.21
N ALA A 237 -10.33 -22.75 1.25
CA ALA A 237 -9.60 -23.67 2.12
C ALA A 237 -8.10 -23.72 1.76
N LEU A 238 -7.75 -23.71 0.47
CA LEU A 238 -6.37 -23.63 0.00
C LEU A 238 -5.70 -22.31 0.41
N SER A 239 -6.42 -21.17 0.28
CA SER A 239 -5.90 -19.85 0.69
C SER A 239 -5.62 -19.84 2.20
N ILE A 240 -6.54 -20.37 3.01
CA ILE A 240 -6.36 -20.42 4.47
C ILE A 240 -5.20 -21.35 4.84
N ALA A 241 -5.11 -22.54 4.24
CA ALA A 241 -4.02 -23.47 4.49
C ALA A 241 -2.66 -22.85 4.11
N GLY A 242 -2.58 -22.19 2.96
CA GLY A 242 -1.40 -21.46 2.53
C GLY A 242 -1.02 -20.34 3.48
N LEU A 243 -2.00 -19.54 3.94
CA LEU A 243 -1.77 -18.46 4.89
C LEU A 243 -1.25 -18.98 6.24
N VAL A 244 -1.83 -20.07 6.76
CA VAL A 244 -1.35 -20.72 8.00
C VAL A 244 0.08 -21.20 7.83
N THR A 245 0.39 -21.85 6.68
CA THR A 245 1.75 -22.29 6.36
C THR A 245 2.72 -21.12 6.29
N TYR A 246 2.31 -20.00 5.66
CA TYR A 246 3.08 -18.78 5.58
C TYR A 246 3.38 -18.19 6.97
N CYS A 247 2.37 -18.10 7.83
CA CYS A 247 2.51 -17.62 9.21
C CYS A 247 3.45 -18.53 10.03
N TYR A 248 3.32 -19.85 9.88
CA TYR A 248 4.21 -20.81 10.52
C TYR A 248 5.68 -20.63 10.08
N MET A 249 5.91 -20.45 8.78
CA MET A 249 7.25 -20.18 8.27
C MET A 249 7.82 -18.85 8.79
N GLY A 250 7.01 -17.79 8.86
CA GLY A 250 7.42 -16.51 9.43
C GLY A 250 7.83 -16.63 10.89
N TYR A 251 7.10 -17.44 11.68
CA TYR A 251 7.45 -17.76 13.07
C TYR A 251 8.77 -18.56 13.15
N MET A 252 8.92 -19.62 12.38
CA MET A 252 10.12 -20.46 12.41
C MET A 252 11.37 -19.73 11.92
N ARG A 253 11.21 -18.76 11.03
CA ARG A 253 12.31 -17.92 10.53
C ARG A 253 12.59 -16.70 11.41
N GLN A 254 11.81 -16.48 12.43
CA GLN A 254 11.97 -15.34 13.34
C GLN A 254 12.07 -14.00 12.61
N SER A 255 11.24 -13.82 11.57
CA SER A 255 11.28 -12.64 10.68
C SER A 255 10.10 -11.72 10.94
N ALA A 256 10.37 -10.53 11.50
CA ALA A 256 9.37 -9.48 11.70
C ALA A 256 8.77 -9.01 10.37
N GLU A 257 9.56 -8.95 9.31
CA GLU A 257 9.13 -8.59 7.96
C GLU A 257 8.09 -9.58 7.43
N SER A 258 8.35 -10.88 7.61
CA SER A 258 7.43 -11.94 7.19
C SER A 258 6.14 -11.92 8.00
N ILE A 259 6.21 -11.62 9.29
CA ILE A 259 5.03 -11.49 10.16
C ILE A 259 4.19 -10.30 9.69
N PHE A 260 4.80 -9.15 9.46
CA PHE A 260 4.06 -7.96 9.05
C PHE A 260 3.50 -8.04 7.62
N ALA A 261 4.15 -8.76 6.72
CA ALA A 261 3.68 -8.94 5.34
C ALA A 261 2.32 -9.66 5.24
N VAL A 262 1.86 -10.32 6.29
CA VAL A 262 0.49 -10.87 6.38
C VAL A 262 -0.57 -9.77 6.28
N PHE A 263 -0.29 -8.57 6.77
CA PHE A 263 -1.19 -7.41 6.69
C PHE A 263 -1.61 -7.08 5.25
N PRO A 264 -0.70 -6.73 4.32
CA PRO A 264 -1.06 -6.46 2.94
C PRO A 264 -1.52 -7.72 2.18
N LEU A 265 -0.98 -8.90 2.53
CA LEU A 265 -1.37 -10.17 1.90
C LEU A 265 -2.84 -10.50 2.13
N LEU A 266 -3.34 -10.29 3.35
CA LEU A 266 -4.75 -10.49 3.67
C LEU A 266 -5.65 -9.52 2.89
N ALA A 267 -5.20 -8.27 2.72
CA ALA A 267 -5.93 -7.27 1.98
C ALA A 267 -6.12 -7.64 0.48
N VAL A 268 -5.20 -8.39 -0.13
CA VAL A 268 -5.35 -8.90 -1.50
C VAL A 268 -6.66 -9.69 -1.68
N GLY A 269 -7.00 -10.54 -0.73
CA GLY A 269 -8.23 -11.35 -0.81
C GLY A 269 -9.47 -10.61 -0.34
N ILE A 270 -9.38 -9.85 0.74
CA ILE A 270 -10.55 -9.26 1.42
C ILE A 270 -11.05 -8.02 0.68
N THR A 271 -10.18 -7.16 0.14
CA THR A 271 -10.60 -5.90 -0.47
C THR A 271 -11.60 -6.08 -1.62
N PRO A 272 -11.41 -6.97 -2.60
CA PRO A 272 -12.40 -7.18 -3.66
C PRO A 272 -13.75 -7.74 -3.14
N VAL A 273 -13.70 -8.62 -2.12
CA VAL A 273 -14.92 -9.16 -1.49
C VAL A 273 -15.73 -8.06 -0.85
N LEU A 274 -15.06 -7.15 -0.11
CA LEU A 274 -15.69 -6.04 0.58
C LEU A 274 -16.22 -4.98 -0.41
N GLY A 275 -15.47 -4.67 -1.46
CA GLY A 275 -15.94 -3.79 -2.53
C GLY A 275 -17.24 -4.29 -3.14
N ASN A 276 -17.27 -5.56 -3.53
CA ASN A 276 -18.48 -6.20 -4.06
C ASN A 276 -19.64 -6.19 -3.06
N TYR A 277 -19.36 -6.39 -1.76
CA TYR A 277 -20.38 -6.33 -0.71
C TYR A 277 -20.96 -4.91 -0.58
N VAL A 278 -20.11 -3.89 -0.58
CA VAL A 278 -20.54 -2.47 -0.48
C VAL A 278 -21.39 -2.09 -1.69
N ASP A 279 -21.01 -2.51 -2.89
CA ASP A 279 -21.79 -2.23 -4.10
C ASP A 279 -23.19 -2.84 -4.06
N HIS A 280 -23.33 -4.06 -3.55
CA HIS A 280 -24.63 -4.75 -3.51
C HIS A 280 -25.51 -4.33 -2.32
N LYS A 281 -24.92 -4.03 -1.16
CA LYS A 281 -25.64 -3.73 0.09
C LYS A 281 -25.72 -2.25 0.44
N GLY A 282 -24.87 -1.40 -0.16
CA GLY A 282 -24.89 0.04 0.04
C GLY A 282 -24.55 0.53 1.45
N LYS A 283 -23.95 -0.31 2.31
CA LYS A 283 -23.65 0.01 3.72
C LYS A 283 -22.26 0.61 3.93
N ALA A 284 -21.82 1.52 3.05
CA ALA A 284 -20.50 2.12 3.10
C ALA A 284 -20.18 2.78 4.45
N ALA A 285 -21.10 3.61 4.98
CA ALA A 285 -20.89 4.29 6.27
C ALA A 285 -20.69 3.32 7.45
N SER A 286 -21.49 2.24 7.51
CA SER A 286 -21.31 1.22 8.56
C SER A 286 -19.96 0.51 8.47
N MET A 287 -19.47 0.27 7.26
CA MET A 287 -18.16 -0.34 7.02
C MET A 287 -17.01 0.59 7.41
N LEU A 288 -17.16 1.90 7.15
CA LEU A 288 -16.20 2.91 7.60
C LEU A 288 -16.10 2.96 9.13
N VAL A 289 -17.23 2.97 9.82
CA VAL A 289 -17.28 2.96 11.29
C VAL A 289 -16.66 1.68 11.85
N LEU A 290 -17.04 0.52 11.31
CA LEU A 290 -16.48 -0.76 11.74
C LEU A 290 -14.96 -0.82 11.51
N GLY A 291 -14.49 -0.40 10.34
CA GLY A 291 -13.06 -0.35 10.02
C GLY A 291 -12.29 0.55 10.98
N SER A 292 -12.84 1.73 11.31
CA SER A 292 -12.22 2.65 12.26
C SER A 292 -12.14 2.09 13.68
N ILE A 293 -13.21 1.44 14.17
CA ILE A 293 -13.21 0.79 15.49
C ILE A 293 -12.17 -0.33 15.55
N LEU A 294 -12.12 -1.19 14.55
CA LEU A 294 -11.13 -2.26 14.46
C LEU A 294 -9.70 -1.71 14.40
N LEU A 295 -9.49 -0.62 13.67
CA LEU A 295 -8.19 0.05 13.59
C LEU A 295 -7.73 0.55 14.96
N ILE A 296 -8.61 1.24 15.69
CA ILE A 296 -8.34 1.71 17.05
C ILE A 296 -7.98 0.53 17.95
N ALA A 297 -8.77 -0.54 17.92
CA ALA A 297 -8.51 -1.74 18.72
C ALA A 297 -7.14 -2.36 18.41
N CYS A 298 -6.76 -2.44 17.13
CA CYS A 298 -5.44 -2.94 16.74
C CYS A 298 -4.30 -2.07 17.29
N HIS A 299 -4.41 -0.74 17.18
CA HIS A 299 -3.38 0.18 17.68
C HIS A 299 -3.26 0.11 19.21
N LEU A 300 -4.39 0.01 19.92
CA LEU A 300 -4.38 -0.19 21.37
C LEU A 300 -3.74 -1.53 21.75
N THR A 301 -4.02 -2.60 20.99
CA THR A 301 -3.40 -3.90 21.23
C THR A 301 -1.88 -3.85 21.01
N PHE A 302 -1.41 -3.19 19.95
CA PHE A 302 0.03 -3.02 19.72
C PHE A 302 0.70 -2.15 20.77
N ALA A 303 0.01 -1.12 21.27
CA ALA A 303 0.58 -0.19 22.25
C ALA A 303 0.62 -0.74 23.68
N PHE A 304 -0.40 -1.48 24.09
CA PHE A 304 -0.58 -1.86 25.49
C PHE A 304 -0.54 -3.39 25.73
N VAL A 305 -1.04 -4.19 24.80
CA VAL A 305 -1.13 -5.65 25.00
C VAL A 305 0.15 -6.35 24.52
N LEU A 306 0.65 -6.01 23.34
CA LEU A 306 1.83 -6.67 22.79
C LEU A 306 3.07 -6.55 23.68
N PRO A 307 3.38 -5.40 24.31
CA PRO A 307 4.54 -5.27 25.20
C PRO A 307 4.49 -6.20 26.43
N GLU A 308 3.31 -6.53 26.94
CA GLU A 308 3.14 -7.46 28.06
C GLU A 308 3.61 -8.89 27.72
N PHE A 309 3.62 -9.24 26.43
CA PHE A 309 4.08 -10.54 25.95
C PHE A 309 5.56 -10.58 25.59
N LYS A 310 6.34 -9.53 25.85
CA LYS A 310 7.77 -9.46 25.48
C LYS A 310 8.61 -10.62 26.02
N GLY A 311 8.23 -11.19 27.16
CA GLY A 311 8.89 -12.37 27.72
C GLY A 311 8.40 -13.72 27.17
N SER A 312 7.33 -13.74 26.37
CA SER A 312 6.72 -14.97 25.82
C SER A 312 6.83 -14.98 24.31
N GLN A 313 7.83 -15.69 23.79
CA GLN A 313 8.09 -15.78 22.36
C GLN A 313 6.86 -16.24 21.57
N VAL A 314 6.20 -17.31 21.99
CA VAL A 314 5.01 -17.86 21.32
C VAL A 314 3.80 -16.94 21.51
N GLY A 315 3.55 -16.50 22.74
CA GLY A 315 2.41 -15.64 23.06
C GLY A 315 2.45 -14.31 22.33
N GLY A 316 3.61 -13.64 22.32
CA GLY A 316 3.79 -12.38 21.59
C GLY A 316 3.56 -12.52 20.08
N VAL A 317 4.08 -13.58 19.47
CA VAL A 317 3.88 -13.82 18.03
C VAL A 317 2.41 -14.13 17.69
N ILE A 318 1.70 -14.88 18.53
CA ILE A 318 0.27 -15.13 18.33
C ILE A 318 -0.53 -13.83 18.41
N VAL A 319 -0.29 -13.01 19.44
CA VAL A 319 -0.94 -11.70 19.59
C VAL A 319 -0.65 -10.81 18.37
N ALA A 320 0.61 -10.77 17.93
CA ALA A 320 1.00 -10.00 16.75
C ALA A 320 0.25 -10.46 15.48
N TYR A 321 0.20 -11.77 15.20
CA TYR A 321 -0.52 -12.29 14.04
C TYR A 321 -2.02 -12.02 14.09
N LEU A 322 -2.66 -12.27 15.24
CA LEU A 322 -4.10 -12.00 15.38
C LEU A 322 -4.41 -10.53 15.16
N THR A 323 -3.60 -9.64 15.73
CA THR A 323 -3.79 -8.20 15.56
C THR A 323 -3.54 -7.76 14.13
N ILE A 324 -2.52 -8.31 13.44
CA ILE A 324 -2.21 -8.03 12.04
C ILE A 324 -3.32 -8.53 11.11
N LEU A 325 -3.92 -9.68 11.39
CA LEU A 325 -5.06 -10.20 10.63
C LEU A 325 -6.28 -9.26 10.75
N VAL A 326 -6.59 -8.80 11.97
CA VAL A 326 -7.67 -7.83 12.19
C VAL A 326 -7.35 -6.49 11.54
N LEU A 327 -6.09 -6.05 11.61
CA LEU A 327 -5.62 -4.83 10.97
C LEU A 327 -5.79 -4.88 9.44
N GLY A 328 -5.43 -6.01 8.82
CA GLY A 328 -5.61 -6.21 7.37
C GLY A 328 -7.08 -6.16 6.95
N ALA A 329 -7.96 -6.76 7.75
CA ALA A 329 -9.41 -6.67 7.52
C ALA A 329 -9.93 -5.23 7.70
N SER A 330 -9.54 -4.55 8.78
CA SER A 330 -9.88 -3.13 9.03
C SER A 330 -9.42 -2.24 7.88
N PHE A 331 -8.16 -2.42 7.46
CA PHE A 331 -7.60 -1.64 6.36
C PHE A 331 -8.31 -1.86 5.03
N SER A 332 -8.84 -3.06 4.78
CA SER A 332 -9.60 -3.35 3.56
C SER A 332 -11.00 -2.73 3.57
N LEU A 333 -11.63 -2.60 4.75
CA LEU A 333 -12.97 -2.04 4.92
C LEU A 333 -13.05 -0.57 4.51
N VAL A 334 -12.06 0.24 4.91
CA VAL A 334 -12.14 1.69 4.72
C VAL A 334 -11.94 2.09 3.26
N PRO A 335 -10.87 1.71 2.53
CA PRO A 335 -10.73 2.06 1.12
C PRO A 335 -11.86 1.52 0.24
N ALA A 336 -12.32 0.28 0.49
CA ALA A 336 -13.44 -0.31 -0.26
C ALA A 336 -14.75 0.47 -0.12
N SER A 337 -14.90 1.27 0.94
CA SER A 337 -16.10 2.05 1.22
C SER A 337 -15.91 3.53 0.94
N LEU A 338 -14.72 4.08 1.22
CA LEU A 338 -14.40 5.51 1.12
C LEU A 338 -14.38 5.97 -0.33
N TRP A 339 -13.54 5.34 -1.15
CA TRP A 339 -13.33 5.76 -2.54
C TRP A 339 -14.60 5.72 -3.40
N PRO A 340 -15.45 4.68 -3.34
CA PRO A 340 -16.73 4.70 -4.06
C PRO A 340 -17.76 5.70 -3.53
N SER A 341 -17.52 6.26 -2.34
CA SER A 341 -18.44 7.25 -1.74
C SER A 341 -18.15 8.68 -2.21
N VAL A 342 -16.91 9.00 -2.58
CA VAL A 342 -16.50 10.35 -3.02
C VAL A 342 -17.35 10.84 -4.21
N PRO A 343 -17.51 10.06 -5.30
CA PRO A 343 -18.33 10.49 -6.45
C PRO A 343 -19.81 10.71 -6.14
N LYS A 344 -20.31 10.16 -5.02
CA LYS A 344 -21.70 10.32 -4.59
C LYS A 344 -21.95 11.58 -3.77
N LEU A 345 -20.88 12.22 -3.29
CA LEU A 345 -20.93 13.40 -2.41
C LEU A 345 -20.61 14.69 -3.14
N VAL A 346 -20.07 14.61 -4.33
CA VAL A 346 -19.63 15.74 -5.14
C VAL A 346 -20.45 15.77 -6.45
N ASP A 347 -20.74 16.97 -6.95
CA ASP A 347 -21.50 17.13 -8.20
C ASP A 347 -20.74 16.49 -9.37
N ALA A 348 -21.45 15.82 -10.27
CA ALA A 348 -20.88 15.08 -11.40
C ALA A 348 -19.90 15.92 -12.25
N LYS A 349 -20.15 17.24 -12.34
CA LYS A 349 -19.31 18.18 -13.10
C LYS A 349 -17.94 18.42 -12.50
N VAL A 350 -17.73 18.20 -11.20
CA VAL A 350 -16.48 18.50 -10.49
C VAL A 350 -15.80 17.24 -9.92
N ILE A 351 -16.31 16.06 -10.23
CA ILE A 351 -15.72 14.77 -9.79
C ILE A 351 -14.24 14.63 -10.16
N GLY A 352 -13.84 15.14 -11.33
CA GLY A 352 -12.45 15.08 -11.77
C GLY A 352 -11.49 15.97 -10.97
N SER A 353 -12.02 16.91 -10.20
CA SER A 353 -11.28 17.88 -9.39
C SER A 353 -11.34 17.59 -7.89
N ALA A 354 -12.22 16.71 -7.46
CA ALA A 354 -12.43 16.27 -6.07
C ALA A 354 -11.65 14.99 -5.74
#